data_72b1129acb2b50cb116e54d94c2fcff0
#
_entry.id   72b1129acb2b50cb116e54d94c2fcff0
#
_cell.length_a   1.000
_cell.length_b   1.000
_cell.length_c   1.000
_cell.angle_alpha   90.00
_cell.angle_beta   90.00
_cell.angle_gamma   90.00
#
_symmetry.space_group_name_H-M   'P 1'
#
loop_
_entity.id
_entity.type
_entity.pdbx_description
1 polymer ?
#
loop_
_entity_poly.entity_id
_entity_poly.type
_entity_poly.pdbx_seq_one_letter_code
_entity_poly.pdbx_strand_id
1 'polypeptide(L)'
;MSEFGRMAKENGNRGTDHGHAGALFVIGGNVKGGKVHGKWPGLEQEQLYEGRDLALTTDFRSVFAEVVQHHLGARALDRIFPGFAASPRDFLGLV
;
A
#
# COMPACT_ATOMS: atom_id res chain seq x y z
N MET A 1 -6.44 -5.50 -3.60
CA MET A 1 -5.65 -4.39 -4.18
C MET A 1 -5.87 -4.30 -5.69
N SER A 2 -5.42 -3.22 -6.28
CA SER A 2 -5.33 -3.10 -7.74
C SER A 2 -3.86 -3.04 -8.15
N GLU A 3 -3.53 -3.57 -9.30
CA GLU A 3 -2.18 -3.50 -9.88
C GLU A 3 -1.82 -2.08 -10.36
N PHE A 4 -2.81 -1.20 -10.48
CA PHE A 4 -2.61 0.16 -10.95
C PHE A 4 -2.81 1.18 -9.83
N GLY A 5 -1.91 2.16 -9.76
CA GLY A 5 -2.14 3.39 -9.03
C GLY A 5 -3.02 4.36 -9.82
N ARG A 6 -3.23 5.55 -9.28
CA ARG A 6 -4.08 6.56 -9.90
C ARG A 6 -3.41 7.93 -9.92
N MET A 7 -3.70 8.69 -10.97
CA MET A 7 -3.39 10.11 -11.02
C MET A 7 -4.26 10.85 -10.00
N ALA A 8 -3.75 11.94 -9.46
CA ALA A 8 -4.50 12.74 -8.49
C ALA A 8 -5.56 13.62 -9.13
N LYS A 9 -5.42 13.94 -10.42
CA LYS A 9 -6.34 14.83 -11.14
C LYS A 9 -7.45 14.06 -11.84
N GLU A 10 -8.64 14.66 -11.88
CA GLU A 10 -9.75 14.14 -12.67
C GLU A 10 -9.46 14.22 -14.16
N ASN A 11 -9.82 13.16 -14.90
CA ASN A 11 -9.68 13.13 -16.34
C ASN A 11 -10.96 13.65 -17.02
N GLY A 12 -10.96 13.68 -18.36
CA GLY A 12 -12.09 14.16 -19.16
C GLY A 12 -13.37 13.32 -19.04
N ASN A 13 -13.27 12.12 -18.49
CA ASN A 13 -14.40 11.20 -18.32
C ASN A 13 -14.93 11.16 -16.88
N ARG A 14 -14.58 12.11 -16.03
CA ARG A 14 -14.96 12.21 -14.61
C ARG A 14 -14.42 11.06 -13.76
N GLY A 15 -13.24 10.55 -14.11
CA GLY A 15 -12.52 9.55 -13.36
C GLY A 15 -11.05 9.94 -13.23
N THR A 16 -10.19 8.97 -13.06
CA THR A 16 -8.75 9.21 -13.06
C THR A 16 -8.04 8.17 -13.92
N ASP A 17 -6.96 8.59 -14.54
CA ASP A 17 -6.12 7.68 -15.31
C ASP A 17 -5.20 6.87 -14.37
N HIS A 18 -4.55 5.84 -14.92
CA HIS A 18 -3.57 5.07 -14.18
C HIS A 18 -2.41 5.97 -13.75
N GLY A 19 -1.86 5.69 -12.57
CA GLY A 19 -0.77 6.46 -12.00
C GLY A 19 0.13 5.61 -11.11
N HIS A 20 0.76 6.24 -10.11
CA HIS A 20 1.86 5.64 -9.36
C HIS A 20 1.39 4.84 -8.13
N ALA A 21 0.52 5.40 -7.32
CA ALA A 21 0.06 4.77 -6.07
C ALA A 21 -1.45 4.75 -5.98
N GLY A 22 -1.98 3.94 -5.09
CA GLY A 22 -3.42 3.80 -4.86
C GLY A 22 -3.71 3.35 -3.44
N ALA A 23 -4.88 2.75 -3.25
CA ALA A 23 -5.30 2.22 -1.96
C ALA A 23 -5.36 0.68 -2.00
N LEU A 24 -5.17 0.08 -0.83
CA LEU A 24 -5.27 -1.35 -0.61
C LEU A 24 -6.19 -1.58 0.59
N PHE A 25 -7.12 -2.53 0.47
CA PHE A 25 -8.03 -2.87 1.56
C PHE A 25 -7.63 -4.22 2.13
N VAL A 26 -7.61 -4.32 3.47
CA VAL A 26 -7.42 -5.58 4.18
C VAL A 26 -8.68 -5.83 5.00
N ILE A 27 -9.38 -6.93 4.73
CA ILE A 27 -10.67 -7.25 5.32
C ILE A 27 -10.61 -8.66 5.91
N GLY A 28 -11.03 -8.82 7.16
CA GLY A 28 -11.04 -10.12 7.81
C GLY A 28 -11.38 -10.03 9.29
N GLY A 29 -11.76 -11.15 9.87
CA GLY A 29 -12.19 -11.22 11.28
C GLY A 29 -11.08 -10.89 12.28
N ASN A 30 -9.82 -11.16 11.91
CA ASN A 30 -8.67 -10.91 12.78
C ASN A 30 -7.94 -9.60 12.45
N VAL A 31 -8.48 -8.83 11.51
CA VAL A 31 -7.87 -7.55 11.13
C VAL A 31 -8.24 -6.48 12.15
N LYS A 32 -7.25 -5.74 12.59
CA LYS A 32 -7.45 -4.55 13.44
C LYS A 32 -7.96 -3.41 12.58
N GLY A 33 -9.22 -3.50 12.19
CA GLY A 33 -9.86 -2.61 11.23
C GLY A 33 -10.35 -1.29 11.79
N GLY A 34 -11.18 -0.61 11.01
CA GLY A 34 -11.78 0.65 11.40
C GLY A 34 -10.86 1.85 11.28
N LYS A 35 -9.73 1.73 10.60
CA LYS A 35 -8.78 2.84 10.41
C LYS A 35 -8.05 2.76 9.09
N VAL A 36 -7.54 3.91 8.67
CA VAL A 36 -6.66 4.03 7.50
C VAL A 36 -5.23 4.02 8.00
N HIS A 37 -4.44 3.09 7.48
CA HIS A 37 -3.03 2.95 7.82
C HIS A 37 -2.16 3.63 6.78
N GLY A 38 -0.95 3.99 7.19
CA GLY A 38 0.04 4.60 6.32
C GLY A 38 0.15 6.11 6.52
N LYS A 39 1.04 6.70 5.76
CA LYS A 39 1.30 8.13 5.80
C LYS A 39 0.60 8.81 4.61
N TRP A 40 -0.31 9.72 4.89
CA TRP A 40 -0.96 10.48 3.83
C TRP A 40 0.01 11.52 3.24
N PRO A 41 0.33 11.45 1.94
CA PRO A 41 1.33 12.36 1.37
C PRO A 41 0.79 13.73 1.01
N GLY A 42 -0.54 13.89 0.89
CA GLY A 42 -1.17 15.10 0.41
C GLY A 42 -1.36 15.13 -1.10
N LEU A 43 -2.07 16.15 -1.58
CA LEU A 43 -2.41 16.32 -3.00
C LEU A 43 -1.94 17.65 -3.59
N GLU A 44 -1.16 18.43 -2.83
CA GLU A 44 -0.56 19.63 -3.37
C GLU A 44 0.46 19.27 -4.46
N GLN A 45 0.68 20.18 -5.41
CA GLN A 45 1.53 19.90 -6.57
C GLN A 45 2.90 19.32 -6.20
N GLU A 46 3.54 19.86 -5.15
CA GLU A 46 4.85 19.42 -4.69
C GLU A 46 4.84 18.08 -3.95
N GLN A 47 3.64 17.63 -3.54
CA GLN A 47 3.46 16.34 -2.83
C GLN A 47 3.19 15.18 -3.78
N LEU A 48 2.88 15.48 -5.04
CA LEU A 48 2.57 14.46 -6.04
C LEU A 48 3.84 13.87 -6.64
N TYR A 49 3.79 12.58 -6.97
CA TYR A 49 4.85 11.91 -7.72
C TYR A 49 4.88 12.48 -9.14
N GLU A 50 6.01 13.05 -9.51
CA GLU A 50 6.19 13.75 -10.79
C GLU A 50 5.15 14.86 -11.03
N GLY A 51 4.62 15.44 -9.95
CA GLY A 51 3.62 16.51 -10.04
C GLY A 51 2.27 16.07 -10.59
N ARG A 52 1.99 14.76 -10.65
CA ARG A 52 0.83 14.22 -11.35
C ARG A 52 0.14 13.10 -10.58
N ASP A 53 0.89 12.12 -10.08
CA ASP A 53 0.37 10.89 -9.51
C ASP A 53 0.37 10.95 -7.98
N LEU A 54 -0.48 10.13 -7.34
CA LEU A 54 -0.42 9.95 -5.90
C LEU A 54 0.94 9.35 -5.52
N ALA A 55 1.59 9.94 -4.52
CA ALA A 55 2.89 9.46 -4.07
C ALA A 55 2.78 8.13 -3.31
N LEU A 56 3.78 7.26 -3.49
CA LEU A 56 3.87 5.99 -2.78
C LEU A 56 4.45 6.25 -1.38
N THR A 57 3.75 5.79 -0.35
CA THR A 57 4.20 5.92 1.05
C THR A 57 4.30 4.59 1.78
N THR A 58 3.70 3.52 1.26
CA THR A 58 3.75 2.17 1.83
C THR A 58 3.98 1.16 0.71
N ASP A 59 4.98 0.31 0.88
CA ASP A 59 5.24 -0.80 -0.04
C ASP A 59 4.23 -1.91 0.25
N PHE A 60 3.46 -2.36 -0.76
CA PHE A 60 2.45 -3.40 -0.58
C PHE A 60 3.05 -4.72 -0.08
N ARG A 61 4.33 -4.97 -0.37
CA ARG A 61 5.01 -6.17 0.09
C ARG A 61 5.16 -6.20 1.61
N SER A 62 5.29 -5.04 2.24
CA SER A 62 5.30 -4.96 3.71
C SER A 62 3.95 -5.35 4.30
N VAL A 63 2.85 -4.96 3.66
CA VAL A 63 1.49 -5.36 4.08
C VAL A 63 1.32 -6.87 3.93
N PHE A 64 1.71 -7.42 2.79
CA PHE A 64 1.61 -8.86 2.55
C PHE A 64 2.53 -9.66 3.49
N ALA A 65 3.72 -9.16 3.77
CA ALA A 65 4.64 -9.81 4.70
C ALA A 65 4.06 -9.89 6.11
N GLU A 66 3.42 -8.84 6.59
CA GLU A 66 2.77 -8.83 7.89
C GLU A 66 1.65 -9.88 7.94
N VAL A 67 0.77 -9.91 6.95
CA VAL A 67 -0.34 -10.87 6.89
C VAL A 67 0.19 -12.30 6.82
N VAL A 68 1.15 -12.56 5.95
CA VAL A 68 1.73 -13.89 5.76
C VAL A 68 2.43 -14.36 7.05
N GLN A 69 3.16 -13.50 7.72
CA GLN A 69 3.86 -13.86 8.96
C GLN A 69 2.91 -14.01 10.15
N HIS A 70 2.04 -13.02 10.40
CA HIS A 70 1.23 -12.98 11.61
C HIS A 70 -0.07 -13.79 11.51
N HIS A 71 -0.65 -13.88 10.32
CA HIS A 71 -1.91 -14.62 10.13
C HIS A 71 -1.68 -16.05 9.64
N LEU A 72 -0.76 -16.24 8.70
CA LEU A 72 -0.47 -17.55 8.11
C LEU A 72 0.73 -18.26 8.77
N GLY A 73 1.45 -17.61 9.67
CA GLY A 73 2.55 -18.20 10.41
C GLY A 73 3.82 -18.46 9.61
N ALA A 74 3.99 -17.83 8.46
CA ALA A 74 5.18 -18.01 7.64
C ALA A 74 6.43 -17.43 8.33
N ARG A 75 7.58 -18.10 8.14
CA ARG A 75 8.84 -17.70 8.76
C ARG A 75 9.90 -17.27 7.74
N ALA A 76 9.89 -17.85 6.55
CA ALA A 76 10.89 -17.61 5.52
C ALA A 76 10.41 -16.55 4.53
N LEU A 77 10.29 -15.29 4.97
CA LEU A 77 9.81 -14.19 4.13
C LEU A 77 10.71 -13.90 2.95
N ASP A 78 12.00 -14.18 3.06
CA ASP A 78 12.98 -14.03 2.00
C ASP A 78 12.71 -14.97 0.81
N ARG A 79 12.09 -16.12 1.08
CA ARG A 79 11.67 -17.06 0.02
C ARG A 79 10.36 -16.64 -0.63
N ILE A 80 9.47 -15.99 0.12
CA ILE A 80 8.16 -15.54 -0.37
C ILE A 80 8.32 -14.25 -1.17
N PHE A 81 9.21 -13.36 -0.71
CA PHE A 81 9.49 -12.07 -1.34
C PHE A 81 10.98 -11.99 -1.71
N PRO A 82 11.44 -12.74 -2.72
CA PRO A 82 12.85 -12.73 -3.12
C PRO A 82 13.30 -11.31 -3.52
N GLY A 83 14.47 -10.89 -3.01
CA GLY A 83 15.00 -9.57 -3.31
C GLY A 83 14.34 -8.42 -2.56
N PHE A 84 13.39 -8.72 -1.64
CA PHE A 84 12.78 -7.72 -0.78
C PHE A 84 13.11 -8.04 0.69
N ALA A 85 13.71 -7.09 1.39
CA ALA A 85 14.07 -7.26 2.80
C ALA A 85 12.87 -6.91 3.69
N ALA A 86 11.93 -7.85 3.84
CA ALA A 86 10.77 -7.66 4.72
C ALA A 86 11.26 -7.52 6.17
N SER A 87 10.76 -6.50 6.87
CA SER A 87 11.13 -6.23 8.26
C SER A 87 9.90 -5.94 9.10
N PRO A 88 9.79 -6.55 10.30
CA PRO A 88 8.67 -6.27 11.21
C PRO A 88 8.51 -4.79 11.58
N ARG A 89 9.58 -4.00 11.53
CA ARG A 89 9.48 -2.55 11.80
C ARG A 89 8.67 -1.79 10.75
N ASP A 90 8.50 -2.38 9.55
CA ASP A 90 7.72 -1.79 8.47
C ASP A 90 6.24 -2.24 8.51
N PHE A 91 5.89 -3.12 9.45
CA PHE A 91 4.53 -3.61 9.61
C PHE A 91 3.63 -2.52 10.20
N LEU A 92 2.38 -2.50 9.76
CA LEU A 92 1.41 -1.47 10.12
C LEU A 92 0.54 -1.84 11.33
N GLY A 93 0.68 -3.05 11.86
CA GLY A 93 -0.16 -3.52 12.96
C GLY A 93 -1.56 -3.91 12.53
N LEU A 94 -1.69 -4.53 11.35
CA LEU A 94 -2.98 -4.88 10.74
C LEU A 94 -3.61 -6.12 11.37
N VAL A 95 -2.79 -7.07 11.77
CA VAL A 95 -3.23 -8.37 12.30
C VAL A 95 -2.46 -8.78 13.54
#